data_61f192777102cd924a1102bcc05d6bcc
#
_entry.id   61f192777102cd924a1102bcc05d6bcc
#
_cell.length_a   1.000
_cell.length_b   1.000
_cell.length_c   1.000
_cell.angle_alpha   90.00
_cell.angle_beta   90.00
_cell.angle_gamma   90.00
#
_symmetry.space_group_name_H-M   'P 1'
#
loop_
_entity.id
_entity.type
_entity.pdbx_description
1 polymer ?
#
loop_
_entity_poly.entity_id
_entity_poly.type
_entity_poly.pdbx_seq_one_letter_code
_entity_poly.pdbx_strand_id
1 'polypeptide(L)'
;MRTVLLLGALGMLGHKVWQQLASGSEVIACIHGTVPESLKLPGALPKGHILENTDLSKSGVLRSAFSQANPDIVINCAGVLTQPSNSDDVIKLVKVNAELPHQLSKLCEASNNNCKLIHISSDGVFSGKVGNYSEQDQPDANDFYGMSKILGEVKERGLNIRTSIIGFQLSQPKGLLEWLITQKGKEITGYDGYSFSGLTTTALARIIHLLIESNYELEGTVHVGAKKITKYELLKRLDQALSLNCRITKSIQAAPNCTGKIDRSLNSSNFYQKAGLTQPEWDEMIKELTNDLVNYRRTSAPGQYDDIIQSGAHSNA
;
A
#
# COMPACT_ATOMS: atom_id res chain seq x y z
N MET A 1 1.01 7.94 -24.74
CA MET A 1 1.45 7.19 -23.56
C MET A 1 1.57 8.20 -22.44
N ARG A 2 1.00 7.96 -21.26
CA ARG A 2 1.06 8.92 -20.13
C ARG A 2 2.37 8.80 -19.39
N THR A 3 2.92 9.93 -18.95
CA THR A 3 4.09 9.96 -18.07
C THR A 3 3.64 9.97 -16.61
N VAL A 4 4.08 8.98 -15.85
CA VAL A 4 3.72 8.79 -14.43
C VAL A 4 4.94 8.98 -13.54
N LEU A 5 4.88 9.95 -12.63
CA LEU A 5 5.87 10.10 -11.56
C LEU A 5 5.41 9.29 -10.34
N LEU A 6 6.12 8.20 -10.03
CA LEU A 6 5.80 7.29 -8.94
C LEU A 6 6.74 7.51 -7.75
N LEU A 7 6.21 7.98 -6.63
CA LEU A 7 6.96 8.18 -5.40
C LEU A 7 6.82 6.95 -4.50
N GLY A 8 7.92 6.56 -3.84
CA GLY A 8 7.95 5.37 -3.01
C GLY A 8 7.93 4.06 -3.82
N ALA A 9 8.56 4.07 -5.00
CA ALA A 9 8.48 3.02 -6.02
C ALA A 9 9.00 1.65 -5.57
N LEU A 10 9.88 1.55 -4.58
CA LEU A 10 10.33 0.27 -3.99
C LEU A 10 9.56 -0.13 -2.72
N GLY A 11 8.58 0.67 -2.30
CA GLY A 11 7.70 0.33 -1.18
C GLY A 11 6.74 -0.82 -1.49
N MET A 12 6.04 -1.32 -0.45
CA MET A 12 5.10 -2.45 -0.55
C MET A 12 4.04 -2.27 -1.65
N LEU A 13 3.49 -1.08 -1.82
CA LEU A 13 2.52 -0.77 -2.88
C LEU A 13 3.23 -0.27 -4.14
N GLY A 14 4.22 0.62 -4.00
CA GLY A 14 4.83 1.32 -5.13
C GLY A 14 5.38 0.38 -6.19
N HIS A 15 6.06 -0.70 -5.80
CA HIS A 15 6.60 -1.64 -6.77
C HIS A 15 5.51 -2.41 -7.55
N LYS A 16 4.35 -2.66 -6.93
CA LYS A 16 3.21 -3.28 -7.62
C LYS A 16 2.53 -2.31 -8.59
N VAL A 17 2.39 -1.05 -8.20
CA VAL A 17 1.92 0.01 -9.10
C VAL A 17 2.86 0.15 -10.29
N TRP A 18 4.18 0.14 -10.06
CA TRP A 18 5.16 0.19 -11.13
C TRP A 18 5.02 -1.01 -12.09
N GLN A 19 4.97 -2.24 -11.55
CA GLN A 19 4.76 -3.45 -12.35
C GLN A 19 3.50 -3.37 -13.22
N GLN A 20 2.42 -2.89 -12.64
CA GLN A 20 1.12 -2.81 -13.34
C GLN A 20 1.12 -1.75 -14.46
N LEU A 21 1.81 -0.63 -14.26
CA LEU A 21 1.83 0.50 -15.20
C LEU A 21 2.89 0.39 -16.29
N ALA A 22 3.94 -0.42 -16.09
CA ALA A 22 5.10 -0.47 -16.98
C ALA A 22 4.83 -0.89 -18.42
N SER A 23 3.68 -1.52 -18.70
CA SER A 23 3.29 -1.93 -20.06
C SER A 23 2.53 -0.84 -20.84
N GLY A 24 1.89 0.12 -20.16
CA GLY A 24 1.00 1.12 -20.77
C GLY A 24 1.41 2.57 -20.52
N SER A 25 2.34 2.83 -19.60
CA SER A 25 2.79 4.17 -19.21
C SER A 25 4.30 4.29 -19.18
N GLU A 26 4.81 5.50 -19.38
CA GLU A 26 6.19 5.83 -19.06
C GLU A 26 6.30 6.12 -17.57
N VAL A 27 6.89 5.20 -16.80
CA VAL A 27 7.01 5.33 -15.35
C VAL A 27 8.37 5.88 -14.97
N ILE A 28 8.37 7.01 -14.26
CA ILE A 28 9.55 7.60 -13.63
C ILE A 28 9.46 7.29 -12.14
N ALA A 29 10.27 6.35 -11.69
CA ALA A 29 10.24 5.77 -10.36
C ALA A 29 11.21 6.49 -9.41
N CYS A 30 10.68 7.23 -8.42
CA CYS A 30 11.48 7.88 -7.38
C CYS A 30 11.74 6.90 -6.23
N ILE A 31 13.03 6.74 -5.88
CA ILE A 31 13.45 5.89 -4.77
C ILE A 31 14.34 6.65 -3.79
N HIS A 32 14.18 6.35 -2.51
CA HIS A 32 15.05 6.86 -1.45
C HIS A 32 16.33 6.03 -1.39
N GLY A 33 17.48 6.67 -1.62
CA GLY A 33 18.76 5.97 -1.76
C GLY A 33 18.97 5.37 -3.16
N THR A 34 19.81 4.34 -3.24
CA THR A 34 20.15 3.65 -4.50
C THR A 34 19.38 2.34 -4.64
N VAL A 35 19.32 1.81 -5.87
CA VAL A 35 18.74 0.48 -6.12
C VAL A 35 19.56 -0.58 -5.35
N PRO A 36 18.91 -1.37 -4.47
CA PRO A 36 19.59 -2.48 -3.78
C PRO A 36 20.25 -3.46 -4.75
N GLU A 37 21.39 -4.02 -4.37
CA GLU A 37 22.14 -4.96 -5.25
C GLU A 37 21.28 -6.15 -5.70
N SER A 38 20.43 -6.68 -4.81
CA SER A 38 19.51 -7.78 -5.14
C SER A 38 18.48 -7.43 -6.24
N LEU A 39 18.22 -6.14 -6.45
CA LEU A 39 17.27 -5.65 -7.45
C LEU A 39 17.94 -5.18 -8.75
N LYS A 40 19.27 -5.23 -8.84
CA LYS A 40 20.01 -4.90 -10.06
C LYS A 40 20.06 -6.05 -11.08
N LEU A 41 19.52 -7.21 -10.72
CA LEU A 41 19.45 -8.38 -11.62
C LEU A 41 18.49 -8.08 -12.80
N PRO A 42 18.79 -8.58 -14.02
CA PRO A 42 17.91 -8.41 -15.17
C PRO A 42 16.50 -8.92 -14.89
N GLY A 43 15.49 -8.06 -15.11
CA GLY A 43 14.09 -8.39 -14.89
C GLY A 43 13.59 -8.31 -13.43
N ALA A 44 14.45 -7.93 -12.47
CA ALA A 44 14.06 -7.75 -11.07
C ALA A 44 13.15 -6.53 -10.87
N LEU A 45 13.38 -5.47 -11.65
CA LEU A 45 12.54 -4.29 -11.67
C LEU A 45 11.81 -4.16 -13.01
N PRO A 46 10.63 -3.51 -13.03
CA PRO A 46 9.90 -3.21 -14.27
C PRO A 46 10.69 -2.26 -15.17
N LYS A 47 10.29 -2.16 -16.43
CA LYS A 47 10.81 -1.12 -17.33
C LYS A 47 10.39 0.27 -16.83
N GLY A 48 11.29 1.23 -16.94
CA GLY A 48 11.05 2.63 -16.56
C GLY A 48 12.34 3.35 -16.25
N HIS A 49 12.23 4.64 -15.96
CA HIS A 49 13.36 5.47 -15.54
C HIS A 49 13.39 5.57 -14.01
N ILE A 50 14.57 5.39 -13.41
CA ILE A 50 14.73 5.42 -11.94
C ILE A 50 15.45 6.70 -11.56
N LEU A 51 14.82 7.49 -10.66
CA LEU A 51 15.44 8.61 -9.98
C LEU A 51 15.89 8.14 -8.60
N GLU A 52 17.18 7.86 -8.47
CA GLU A 52 17.80 7.46 -7.22
C GLU A 52 18.03 8.65 -6.29
N ASN A 53 18.27 8.38 -5.00
CA ASN A 53 18.58 9.37 -3.97
C ASN A 53 17.53 10.49 -3.86
N THR A 54 16.26 10.17 -4.17
CA THR A 54 15.16 11.11 -4.11
C THR A 54 14.63 11.20 -2.66
N ASP A 55 15.29 12.05 -1.86
CA ASP A 55 14.83 12.34 -0.50
C ASP A 55 13.66 13.33 -0.53
N LEU A 56 12.46 12.79 -0.50
CA LEU A 56 11.19 13.53 -0.58
C LEU A 56 10.93 14.45 0.62
N SER A 57 11.72 14.38 1.69
CA SER A 57 11.66 15.33 2.80
C SER A 57 12.31 16.69 2.46
N LYS A 58 12.99 16.78 1.31
CA LYS A 58 13.67 17.98 0.81
C LYS A 58 12.91 18.56 -0.39
N SER A 59 12.31 19.72 -0.24
CA SER A 59 11.47 20.37 -1.26
C SER A 59 12.20 20.63 -2.59
N GLY A 60 13.49 20.93 -2.57
CA GLY A 60 14.31 21.12 -3.79
C GLY A 60 14.43 19.83 -4.61
N VAL A 61 14.59 18.68 -3.96
CA VAL A 61 14.69 17.37 -4.61
C VAL A 61 13.36 17.00 -5.27
N LEU A 62 12.24 17.21 -4.55
CA LEU A 62 10.91 16.97 -5.10
C LEU A 62 10.62 17.80 -6.35
N ARG A 63 10.90 19.10 -6.30
CA ARG A 63 10.72 20.02 -7.44
C ARG A 63 11.57 19.62 -8.64
N SER A 64 12.82 19.23 -8.41
CA SER A 64 13.72 18.74 -9.47
C SER A 64 13.18 17.47 -10.13
N ALA A 65 12.77 16.48 -9.33
CA ALA A 65 12.18 15.23 -9.83
C ALA A 65 10.90 15.49 -10.65
N PHE A 66 10.01 16.35 -10.15
CA PHE A 66 8.79 16.74 -10.85
C PHE A 66 9.07 17.44 -12.19
N SER A 67 10.00 18.41 -12.20
CA SER A 67 10.37 19.14 -13.43
C SER A 67 11.03 18.23 -14.46
N GLN A 68 11.89 17.30 -14.02
CA GLN A 68 12.53 16.34 -14.91
C GLN A 68 11.53 15.35 -15.52
N ALA A 69 10.55 14.91 -14.72
CA ALA A 69 9.53 13.99 -15.16
C ALA A 69 8.47 14.62 -16.05
N ASN A 70 8.14 15.92 -15.83
CA ASN A 70 7.00 16.59 -16.45
C ASN A 70 5.75 15.71 -16.54
N PRO A 71 5.23 15.19 -15.39
CA PRO A 71 4.29 14.07 -15.38
C PRO A 71 2.86 14.52 -15.73
N ASP A 72 2.12 13.62 -16.38
CA ASP A 72 0.66 13.73 -16.52
C ASP A 72 -0.05 13.31 -15.21
N ILE A 73 0.57 12.36 -14.50
CA ILE A 73 0.03 11.82 -13.24
C ILE A 73 1.17 11.65 -12.24
N VAL A 74 0.94 12.06 -11.00
CA VAL A 74 1.77 11.73 -9.84
C VAL A 74 1.05 10.69 -9.00
N ILE A 75 1.74 9.60 -8.64
CA ILE A 75 1.23 8.60 -7.70
C ILE A 75 2.12 8.63 -6.46
N ASN A 76 1.54 9.05 -5.34
CA ASN A 76 2.25 9.13 -4.07
C ASN A 76 1.98 7.89 -3.21
N CYS A 77 2.87 6.89 -3.31
CA CYS A 77 2.93 5.72 -2.45
C CYS A 77 3.94 5.87 -1.31
N ALA A 78 4.62 7.03 -1.21
CA ALA A 78 5.55 7.29 -0.12
C ALA A 78 4.81 7.51 1.20
N GLY A 79 5.32 6.94 2.28
CA GLY A 79 4.77 7.11 3.62
C GLY A 79 5.70 6.56 4.69
N VAL A 80 5.68 7.18 5.87
CA VAL A 80 6.34 6.71 7.08
C VAL A 80 5.29 6.01 7.95
N LEU A 81 5.52 4.72 8.25
CA LEU A 81 4.57 3.86 8.97
C LEU A 81 4.92 3.70 10.46
N THR A 82 6.19 3.92 10.82
CA THR A 82 6.69 3.73 12.18
C THR A 82 6.19 4.84 13.11
N GLN A 83 5.75 4.44 14.31
CA GLN A 83 5.51 5.41 15.38
C GLN A 83 6.84 6.11 15.72
N PRO A 84 6.84 7.44 15.82
CA PRO A 84 8.05 8.18 16.09
C PRO A 84 8.57 7.87 17.51
N SER A 85 9.88 7.67 17.63
CA SER A 85 10.57 7.42 18.89
C SER A 85 11.34 8.64 19.41
N ASN A 86 11.57 9.63 18.53
CA ASN A 86 12.31 10.87 18.82
C ASN A 86 11.80 12.01 17.93
N SER A 87 12.34 13.21 18.14
CA SER A 87 11.93 14.42 17.40
C SER A 87 12.20 14.34 15.89
N ASP A 88 13.30 13.70 15.49
CA ASP A 88 13.66 13.57 14.07
C ASP A 88 12.68 12.66 13.34
N ASP A 89 12.22 11.59 14.00
CA ASP A 89 11.16 10.71 13.47
C ASP A 89 9.85 11.47 13.29
N VAL A 90 9.47 12.33 14.25
CA VAL A 90 8.28 13.19 14.15
C VAL A 90 8.40 14.13 12.96
N ILE A 91 9.54 14.81 12.81
CA ILE A 91 9.80 15.75 11.71
C ILE A 91 9.69 15.00 10.37
N LYS A 92 10.31 13.82 10.25
CA LYS A 92 10.26 13.00 9.04
C LYS A 92 8.83 12.56 8.71
N LEU A 93 8.09 12.11 9.72
CA LEU A 93 6.70 11.69 9.56
C LEU A 93 5.82 12.85 9.07
N VAL A 94 5.94 14.04 9.67
CA VAL A 94 5.19 15.23 9.26
C VAL A 94 5.56 15.63 7.82
N LYS A 95 6.84 15.69 7.48
CA LYS A 95 7.29 16.06 6.13
C LYS A 95 6.77 15.11 5.05
N VAL A 96 6.84 13.79 5.29
CA VAL A 96 6.49 12.79 4.27
C VAL A 96 4.99 12.51 4.23
N ASN A 97 4.33 12.39 5.40
CA ASN A 97 2.92 12.00 5.42
C ASN A 97 1.97 13.19 5.32
N ALA A 98 2.34 14.37 5.87
CA ALA A 98 1.47 15.53 5.93
C ALA A 98 1.83 16.60 4.88
N GLU A 99 3.08 17.02 4.80
CA GLU A 99 3.50 18.15 3.96
C GLU A 99 3.66 17.76 2.48
N LEU A 100 4.31 16.64 2.19
CA LEU A 100 4.62 16.17 0.83
C LEU A 100 3.38 16.11 -0.09
N PRO A 101 2.22 15.56 0.32
CA PRO A 101 1.04 15.49 -0.56
C PRO A 101 0.56 16.86 -1.01
N HIS A 102 0.61 17.87 -0.12
CA HIS A 102 0.23 19.24 -0.45
C HIS A 102 1.25 19.92 -1.39
N GLN A 103 2.55 19.64 -1.20
CA GLN A 103 3.57 20.13 -2.14
C GLN A 103 3.36 19.54 -3.54
N LEU A 104 3.01 18.25 -3.63
CA LEU A 104 2.68 17.59 -4.90
C LEU A 104 1.44 18.18 -5.55
N SER A 105 0.36 18.40 -4.79
CA SER A 105 -0.87 19.04 -5.28
C SER A 105 -0.57 20.42 -5.88
N LYS A 106 0.23 21.25 -5.20
CA LYS A 106 0.67 22.56 -5.72
C LYS A 106 1.52 22.45 -6.98
N LEU A 107 2.40 21.46 -7.09
CA LEU A 107 3.19 21.22 -8.30
C LEU A 107 2.29 20.78 -9.47
N CYS A 108 1.32 19.91 -9.23
CA CYS A 108 0.33 19.51 -10.22
C CYS A 108 -0.52 20.71 -10.68
N GLU A 109 -0.95 21.57 -9.75
CA GLU A 109 -1.72 22.77 -10.05
C GLU A 109 -0.94 23.77 -10.91
N ALA A 110 0.35 23.95 -10.61
CA ALA A 110 1.23 24.86 -11.34
C ALA A 110 1.72 24.31 -12.69
N SER A 111 1.43 23.02 -12.99
CA SER A 111 1.87 22.39 -14.24
C SER A 111 0.98 22.80 -15.43
N ASN A 112 1.60 22.89 -16.61
CA ASN A 112 0.89 23.26 -17.83
C ASN A 112 0.13 22.11 -18.49
N ASN A 113 0.36 20.86 -18.07
CA ASN A 113 -0.20 19.64 -18.67
C ASN A 113 -1.39 19.05 -17.88
N ASN A 114 -2.02 19.84 -17.00
CA ASN A 114 -3.16 19.41 -16.18
C ASN A 114 -2.86 18.13 -15.37
N CYS A 115 -1.66 18.07 -14.78
CA CYS A 115 -1.20 16.95 -13.98
C CYS A 115 -2.19 16.64 -12.84
N LYS A 116 -2.43 15.36 -12.57
CA LYS A 116 -3.30 14.88 -11.50
C LYS A 116 -2.48 14.13 -10.45
N LEU A 117 -2.89 14.23 -9.18
CA LEU A 117 -2.28 13.52 -8.06
C LEU A 117 -3.19 12.38 -7.60
N ILE A 118 -2.63 11.16 -7.47
CA ILE A 118 -3.22 10.05 -6.70
C ILE A 118 -2.40 9.91 -5.43
N HIS A 119 -3.01 10.21 -4.28
CA HIS A 119 -2.37 10.08 -2.97
C HIS A 119 -2.93 8.89 -2.20
N ILE A 120 -2.06 7.99 -1.76
CA ILE A 120 -2.47 6.85 -0.94
C ILE A 120 -2.57 7.29 0.52
N SER A 121 -3.80 7.41 1.01
CA SER A 121 -4.13 7.65 2.41
C SER A 121 -4.30 6.30 3.14
N SER A 122 -5.01 6.25 4.26
CA SER A 122 -5.10 5.08 5.14
C SER A 122 -6.46 4.97 5.80
N ASP A 123 -6.90 3.74 6.13
CA ASP A 123 -7.97 3.48 7.09
C ASP A 123 -7.57 3.90 8.51
N GLY A 124 -6.27 4.04 8.76
CA GLY A 124 -5.71 4.56 10.01
C GLY A 124 -6.07 6.01 10.34
N VAL A 125 -6.74 6.75 9.44
CA VAL A 125 -7.35 8.05 9.73
C VAL A 125 -8.54 7.93 10.71
N PHE A 126 -9.07 6.73 10.89
CA PHE A 126 -10.15 6.41 11.81
C PHE A 126 -9.65 5.68 13.06
N SER A 127 -10.24 5.99 14.21
CA SER A 127 -9.92 5.32 15.47
C SER A 127 -10.31 3.84 15.49
N GLY A 128 -11.32 3.46 14.73
CA GLY A 128 -11.86 2.10 14.72
C GLY A 128 -12.96 1.84 15.77
N LYS A 129 -13.55 2.89 16.34
CA LYS A 129 -14.64 2.77 17.33
C LYS A 129 -15.98 2.40 16.71
N VAL A 130 -16.23 2.79 15.46
CA VAL A 130 -17.52 2.66 14.79
C VAL A 130 -17.51 1.53 13.75
N GLY A 131 -16.53 1.52 12.85
CA GLY A 131 -16.47 0.62 11.70
C GLY A 131 -17.39 1.01 10.54
N ASN A 132 -17.21 0.35 9.41
CA ASN A 132 -17.96 0.62 8.18
C ASN A 132 -18.01 2.11 7.80
N TYR A 133 -16.88 2.80 8.00
CA TYR A 133 -16.78 4.25 7.77
C TYR A 133 -17.02 4.61 6.30
N SER A 134 -17.81 5.65 6.09
CA SER A 134 -18.06 6.29 4.80
C SER A 134 -17.11 7.48 4.59
N GLU A 135 -17.03 8.01 3.37
CA GLU A 135 -16.24 9.21 3.07
C GLU A 135 -16.72 10.47 3.78
N GLN A 136 -17.99 10.49 4.26
CA GLN A 136 -18.60 11.59 5.02
C GLN A 136 -18.25 11.54 6.51
N ASP A 137 -17.77 10.40 7.01
CA ASP A 137 -17.38 10.29 8.40
C ASP A 137 -16.12 11.10 8.68
N GLN A 138 -16.13 11.84 9.78
CA GLN A 138 -14.98 12.64 10.18
C GLN A 138 -13.85 11.75 10.68
N PRO A 139 -12.63 11.88 10.13
CA PRO A 139 -11.44 11.21 10.65
C PRO A 139 -11.22 11.57 12.12
N ASP A 140 -10.99 10.56 12.96
CA ASP A 140 -10.91 10.70 14.42
C ASP A 140 -9.67 9.97 15.03
N ALA A 141 -8.65 9.69 14.21
CA ALA A 141 -7.40 9.12 14.70
C ALA A 141 -6.71 10.06 15.71
N ASN A 142 -6.12 9.47 16.74
CA ASN A 142 -5.44 10.19 17.81
C ASN A 142 -3.97 9.74 18.00
N ASP A 143 -3.46 8.88 17.12
CA ASP A 143 -2.05 8.52 17.06
C ASP A 143 -1.31 9.35 16.01
N PHE A 144 0.02 9.45 16.13
CA PHE A 144 0.85 10.25 15.23
C PHE A 144 0.69 9.87 13.76
N TYR A 145 0.61 8.57 13.47
CA TYR A 145 0.47 8.09 12.09
C TYR A 145 -0.88 8.52 11.50
N GLY A 146 -1.99 8.20 12.16
CA GLY A 146 -3.33 8.55 11.70
C GLY A 146 -3.50 10.06 11.52
N MET A 147 -3.06 10.86 12.51
CA MET A 147 -3.09 12.32 12.43
C MET A 147 -2.26 12.86 11.26
N SER A 148 -1.06 12.30 11.01
CA SER A 148 -0.24 12.72 9.88
C SER A 148 -0.88 12.40 8.53
N LYS A 149 -1.60 11.27 8.42
CA LYS A 149 -2.34 10.89 7.20
C LYS A 149 -3.56 11.78 7.00
N ILE A 150 -4.30 12.14 8.05
CA ILE A 150 -5.41 13.12 7.99
C ILE A 150 -4.90 14.46 7.44
N LEU A 151 -3.79 14.96 8.00
CA LEU A 151 -3.18 16.22 7.58
C LEU A 151 -2.66 16.20 6.15
N GLY A 152 -2.31 15.02 5.62
CA GLY A 152 -1.81 14.86 4.25
C GLY A 152 -2.88 14.70 3.18
N GLU A 153 -4.15 14.56 3.53
CA GLU A 153 -5.22 14.47 2.54
C GLU A 153 -5.43 15.81 1.83
N VAL A 154 -5.30 15.80 0.51
CA VAL A 154 -5.43 17.00 -0.32
C VAL A 154 -6.90 17.24 -0.68
N LYS A 155 -7.31 18.49 -0.76
CA LYS A 155 -8.70 18.86 -1.11
C LYS A 155 -8.88 19.15 -2.59
N GLU A 156 -7.82 19.59 -3.24
CA GLU A 156 -7.85 20.09 -4.63
C GLU A 156 -6.79 19.38 -5.46
N ARG A 157 -7.07 19.21 -6.75
CA ARG A 157 -6.13 18.63 -7.72
C ARG A 157 -5.56 17.26 -7.37
N GLY A 158 -6.29 16.47 -6.57
CA GLY A 158 -5.84 15.14 -6.20
C GLY A 158 -6.94 14.22 -5.68
N LEU A 159 -6.75 12.93 -5.89
CA LEU A 159 -7.56 11.85 -5.36
C LEU A 159 -6.85 11.24 -4.16
N ASN A 160 -7.44 11.32 -2.98
CA ASN A 160 -7.01 10.58 -1.81
C ASN A 160 -7.69 9.20 -1.81
N ILE A 161 -6.91 8.15 -1.76
CA ILE A 161 -7.41 6.78 -1.62
C ILE A 161 -7.19 6.33 -0.17
N ARG A 162 -8.26 6.32 0.64
CA ARG A 162 -8.22 5.69 1.97
C ARG A 162 -8.37 4.19 1.79
N THR A 163 -7.40 3.45 2.29
CA THR A 163 -7.32 1.99 2.16
C THR A 163 -6.45 1.39 3.24
N SER A 164 -6.45 0.07 3.34
CA SER A 164 -5.43 -0.72 4.05
C SER A 164 -4.85 -1.73 3.07
N ILE A 165 -3.57 -2.06 3.20
CA ILE A 165 -2.88 -2.90 2.22
C ILE A 165 -2.13 -4.06 2.86
N ILE A 166 -2.08 -5.17 2.12
CA ILE A 166 -1.29 -6.35 2.45
C ILE A 166 -0.51 -6.76 1.21
N GLY A 167 0.78 -6.97 1.37
CA GLY A 167 1.65 -7.37 0.26
C GLY A 167 3.05 -7.72 0.73
N PHE A 168 3.83 -8.30 -0.16
CA PHE A 168 5.24 -8.54 0.05
C PHE A 168 6.04 -7.25 -0.11
N GLN A 169 7.17 -7.18 0.61
CA GLN A 169 8.13 -6.10 0.47
C GLN A 169 9.34 -6.55 -0.36
N LEU A 170 9.82 -5.70 -1.26
CA LEU A 170 11.00 -5.99 -2.07
C LEU A 170 12.29 -5.99 -1.26
N SER A 171 12.35 -5.09 -0.28
CA SER A 171 13.52 -4.93 0.58
C SER A 171 13.07 -4.78 2.02
N GLN A 172 13.80 -5.35 2.97
CA GLN A 172 13.51 -5.31 4.40
C GLN A 172 12.14 -5.93 4.76
N PRO A 173 12.02 -7.25 4.74
CA PRO A 173 10.78 -7.98 5.01
C PRO A 173 10.33 -7.79 6.47
N LYS A 174 9.40 -6.86 6.70
CA LYS A 174 8.86 -6.49 8.03
C LYS A 174 7.33 -6.47 8.07
N GLY A 175 6.67 -6.94 7.01
CA GLY A 175 5.21 -6.94 6.91
C GLY A 175 4.53 -8.09 7.64
N LEU A 176 3.19 -8.08 7.61
CA LEU A 176 2.37 -9.15 8.18
C LEU A 176 2.65 -10.50 7.51
N LEU A 177 2.85 -10.49 6.19
CA LEU A 177 3.09 -11.72 5.42
C LEU A 177 4.44 -12.33 5.79
N GLU A 178 5.49 -11.53 5.79
CA GLU A 178 6.83 -11.97 6.14
C GLU A 178 6.88 -12.48 7.59
N TRP A 179 6.20 -11.77 8.51
CA TRP A 179 6.06 -12.24 9.88
C TRP A 179 5.34 -13.59 9.93
N LEU A 180 4.20 -13.73 9.26
CA LEU A 180 3.43 -14.97 9.26
C LEU A 180 4.25 -16.17 8.73
N ILE A 181 5.03 -15.94 7.68
CA ILE A 181 5.93 -16.93 7.10
C ILE A 181 6.96 -17.44 8.13
N THR A 182 7.50 -16.56 8.95
CA THR A 182 8.44 -16.97 10.03
C THR A 182 7.77 -17.73 11.15
N GLN A 183 6.42 -17.80 11.18
CA GLN A 183 5.65 -18.54 12.16
C GLN A 183 5.27 -19.95 11.69
N LYS A 184 5.74 -20.42 10.53
CA LYS A 184 5.46 -21.77 9.99
C LYS A 184 5.59 -22.85 11.07
N GLY A 185 4.53 -23.65 11.25
CA GLY A 185 4.45 -24.75 12.23
C GLY A 185 4.32 -24.33 13.69
N LYS A 186 4.24 -23.01 13.98
CA LYS A 186 4.15 -22.51 15.36
C LYS A 186 2.72 -22.21 15.79
N GLU A 187 2.57 -21.98 17.09
CA GLU A 187 1.34 -21.46 17.67
C GLU A 187 1.38 -19.92 17.69
N ILE A 188 0.30 -19.30 17.18
CA ILE A 188 0.16 -17.84 17.12
C ILE A 188 -1.25 -17.42 17.53
N THR A 189 -1.41 -16.16 17.90
CA THR A 189 -2.72 -15.57 18.23
C THR A 189 -3.26 -14.78 17.03
N GLY A 190 -4.48 -15.11 16.61
CA GLY A 190 -5.26 -14.34 15.65
C GLY A 190 -6.30 -13.47 16.36
N TYR A 191 -6.27 -12.16 16.12
CA TYR A 191 -7.13 -11.17 16.78
C TYR A 191 -8.44 -10.99 16.00
N ASP A 192 -9.54 -11.54 16.52
CA ASP A 192 -10.89 -11.41 15.97
C ASP A 192 -11.58 -10.09 16.38
N GLY A 193 -11.06 -9.44 17.40
CA GLY A 193 -11.50 -8.11 17.80
C GLY A 193 -10.98 -6.97 16.93
N TYR A 194 -10.10 -7.24 15.94
CA TYR A 194 -9.61 -6.24 14.99
C TYR A 194 -10.13 -6.54 13.59
N SER A 195 -10.95 -5.63 13.06
CA SER A 195 -11.53 -5.72 11.71
C SER A 195 -11.06 -4.58 10.82
N PHE A 196 -10.98 -4.85 9.51
CA PHE A 196 -10.63 -3.90 8.47
C PHE A 196 -11.16 -4.37 7.10
N SER A 197 -10.98 -3.57 6.05
CA SER A 197 -11.43 -3.87 4.70
C SER A 197 -10.32 -3.62 3.67
N GLY A 198 -9.11 -4.13 3.95
CA GLY A 198 -7.94 -3.89 3.12
C GLY A 198 -7.97 -4.60 1.77
N LEU A 199 -6.94 -4.34 0.97
CA LEU A 199 -6.68 -4.97 -0.32
C LEU A 199 -5.29 -5.58 -0.34
N THR A 200 -5.06 -6.56 -1.21
CA THR A 200 -3.68 -6.90 -1.58
C THR A 200 -3.08 -5.77 -2.42
N THR A 201 -1.78 -5.59 -2.34
CA THR A 201 -1.08 -4.56 -3.13
C THR A 201 -1.25 -4.76 -4.63
N THR A 202 -1.35 -6.01 -5.09
CA THR A 202 -1.66 -6.36 -6.49
C THR A 202 -3.05 -5.89 -6.91
N ALA A 203 -4.07 -6.14 -6.07
CA ALA A 203 -5.44 -5.71 -6.35
C ALA A 203 -5.55 -4.18 -6.37
N LEU A 204 -4.94 -3.47 -5.41
CA LEU A 204 -4.95 -2.01 -5.40
C LEU A 204 -4.19 -1.41 -6.58
N ALA A 205 -3.03 -1.98 -6.96
CA ALA A 205 -2.29 -1.54 -8.14
C ALA A 205 -3.11 -1.67 -9.43
N ARG A 206 -3.86 -2.77 -9.59
CA ARG A 206 -4.78 -2.98 -10.70
C ARG A 206 -5.91 -1.94 -10.70
N ILE A 207 -6.50 -1.64 -9.54
CA ILE A 207 -7.54 -0.59 -9.42
C ILE A 207 -6.96 0.77 -9.83
N ILE A 208 -5.77 1.15 -9.34
CA ILE A 208 -5.12 2.41 -9.73
C ILE A 208 -4.89 2.47 -11.24
N HIS A 209 -4.41 1.39 -11.85
CA HIS A 209 -4.25 1.31 -13.31
C HIS A 209 -5.58 1.55 -14.04
N LEU A 210 -6.66 0.89 -13.62
CA LEU A 210 -7.99 1.05 -14.22
C LEU A 210 -8.52 2.47 -14.06
N LEU A 211 -8.29 3.14 -12.92
CA LEU A 211 -8.66 4.55 -12.73
C LEU A 211 -7.90 5.48 -13.69
N ILE A 212 -6.62 5.20 -13.95
CA ILE A 212 -5.80 5.97 -14.89
C ILE A 212 -6.28 5.78 -16.33
N GLU A 213 -6.66 4.55 -16.71
CA GLU A 213 -7.12 4.25 -18.07
C GLU A 213 -8.59 4.63 -18.31
N SER A 214 -9.38 4.79 -17.27
CA SER A 214 -10.78 5.20 -17.35
C SER A 214 -10.93 6.73 -17.40
N ASN A 215 -12.18 7.17 -17.57
CA ASN A 215 -12.55 8.58 -17.42
C ASN A 215 -12.94 8.93 -15.97
N TYR A 216 -12.47 8.16 -14.99
CA TYR A 216 -12.76 8.44 -13.59
C TYR A 216 -12.14 9.78 -13.17
N GLU A 217 -12.91 10.59 -12.46
CA GLU A 217 -12.42 11.87 -11.93
C GLU A 217 -11.43 11.62 -10.79
N LEU A 218 -10.17 12.02 -11.00
CA LEU A 218 -9.10 11.83 -10.03
C LEU A 218 -9.06 12.99 -9.01
N GLU A 219 -10.18 13.22 -8.30
CA GLU A 219 -10.30 14.28 -7.30
C GLU A 219 -11.11 13.83 -6.07
N GLY A 220 -10.85 14.48 -4.93
CA GLY A 220 -11.56 14.23 -3.67
C GLY A 220 -10.99 13.06 -2.88
N THR A 221 -11.83 12.48 -2.03
CA THR A 221 -11.46 11.35 -1.17
C THR A 221 -12.41 10.19 -1.42
N VAL A 222 -11.84 9.00 -1.61
CA VAL A 222 -12.58 7.75 -1.83
C VAL A 222 -12.10 6.67 -0.87
N HIS A 223 -13.02 5.80 -0.49
CA HIS A 223 -12.72 4.57 0.23
C HIS A 223 -12.57 3.41 -0.74
N VAL A 224 -11.41 2.76 -0.74
CA VAL A 224 -11.13 1.62 -1.61
C VAL A 224 -10.70 0.42 -0.78
N GLY A 225 -11.57 -0.58 -0.70
CA GLY A 225 -11.35 -1.76 0.13
C GLY A 225 -12.18 -2.95 -0.32
N ALA A 226 -11.83 -4.14 0.16
CA ALA A 226 -12.61 -5.37 0.01
C ALA A 226 -13.70 -5.47 1.10
N LYS A 227 -14.42 -6.58 1.14
CA LYS A 227 -15.32 -6.91 2.24
C LYS A 227 -14.55 -6.95 3.56
N LYS A 228 -15.21 -6.51 4.64
CA LYS A 228 -14.66 -6.55 5.99
C LYS A 228 -14.18 -7.96 6.35
N ILE A 229 -13.00 -8.02 6.98
CA ILE A 229 -12.38 -9.25 7.49
C ILE A 229 -11.74 -8.96 8.85
N THR A 230 -11.63 -9.97 9.72
CA THR A 230 -10.86 -9.85 10.96
C THR A 230 -9.40 -10.26 10.72
N LYS A 231 -8.49 -9.80 11.59
CA LYS A 231 -7.09 -10.29 11.54
C LYS A 231 -7.00 -11.81 11.72
N TYR A 232 -7.87 -12.39 12.56
CA TYR A 232 -7.93 -13.83 12.73
C TYR A 232 -8.29 -14.55 11.43
N GLU A 233 -9.37 -14.13 10.77
CA GLU A 233 -9.84 -14.73 9.51
C GLU A 233 -8.81 -14.58 8.40
N LEU A 234 -8.18 -13.40 8.31
CA LEU A 234 -7.12 -13.16 7.34
C LEU A 234 -5.94 -14.09 7.54
N LEU A 235 -5.44 -14.21 8.79
CA LEU A 235 -4.32 -15.10 9.09
C LEU A 235 -4.65 -16.55 8.75
N LYS A 236 -5.88 -17.03 9.03
CA LYS A 236 -6.31 -18.38 8.64
C LYS A 236 -6.28 -18.61 7.14
N ARG A 237 -6.80 -17.67 6.35
CA ARG A 237 -6.81 -17.77 4.89
C ARG A 237 -5.39 -17.76 4.32
N LEU A 238 -4.52 -16.87 4.83
CA LEU A 238 -3.12 -16.80 4.43
C LEU A 238 -2.34 -18.07 4.82
N ASP A 239 -2.54 -18.59 6.04
CA ASP A 239 -1.93 -19.83 6.50
C ASP A 239 -2.27 -20.99 5.59
N GLN A 240 -3.56 -21.15 5.25
CA GLN A 240 -4.04 -22.19 4.34
C GLN A 240 -3.44 -22.02 2.94
N ALA A 241 -3.47 -20.82 2.38
CA ALA A 241 -2.99 -20.55 1.03
C ALA A 241 -1.47 -20.73 0.89
N LEU A 242 -0.71 -20.44 1.95
CA LEU A 242 0.76 -20.59 1.99
C LEU A 242 1.22 -21.93 2.58
N SER A 243 0.30 -22.80 3.00
CA SER A 243 0.60 -24.12 3.61
C SER A 243 1.59 -24.03 4.79
N LEU A 244 1.40 -23.04 5.68
CA LEU A 244 2.32 -22.78 6.78
C LEU A 244 2.11 -23.70 7.98
N ASN A 245 0.89 -24.31 8.12
CA ASN A 245 0.51 -25.20 9.21
C ASN A 245 0.66 -24.56 10.61
N CYS A 246 0.33 -23.28 10.74
CA CYS A 246 0.30 -22.61 12.04
C CYS A 246 -0.91 -23.06 12.86
N ARG A 247 -0.75 -23.21 14.18
CA ARG A 247 -1.88 -23.31 15.11
C ARG A 247 -2.34 -21.90 15.47
N ILE A 248 -3.44 -21.43 14.86
CA ILE A 248 -3.94 -20.08 15.09
C ILE A 248 -5.03 -20.09 16.15
N THR A 249 -4.70 -19.61 17.35
CA THR A 249 -5.65 -19.46 18.45
C THR A 249 -6.41 -18.15 18.32
N LYS A 250 -7.75 -18.25 18.38
CA LYS A 250 -8.64 -17.08 18.27
C LYS A 250 -8.67 -16.26 19.55
N SER A 251 -8.38 -14.95 19.48
CA SER A 251 -8.56 -13.98 20.56
C SER A 251 -9.68 -13.00 20.20
N ILE A 252 -10.59 -12.73 21.15
CA ILE A 252 -11.66 -11.72 21.00
C ILE A 252 -11.14 -10.28 21.13
N GLN A 253 -9.90 -10.11 21.56
CA GLN A 253 -9.25 -8.79 21.66
C GLN A 253 -8.83 -8.27 20.29
N ALA A 254 -8.58 -6.96 20.19
CA ALA A 254 -8.06 -6.33 18.98
C ALA A 254 -6.53 -6.41 18.86
N ALA A 255 -5.82 -6.48 19.97
CA ALA A 255 -4.36 -6.56 20.07
C ALA A 255 -3.96 -7.04 21.47
N PRO A 256 -2.68 -7.41 21.71
CA PRO A 256 -2.18 -7.61 23.06
C PRO A 256 -2.48 -6.38 23.93
N ASN A 257 -2.98 -6.62 25.15
CA ASN A 257 -3.32 -5.56 26.11
C ASN A 257 -4.40 -4.56 25.66
N CYS A 258 -5.16 -4.86 24.63
CA CYS A 258 -6.29 -4.06 24.18
C CYS A 258 -7.58 -4.62 24.78
N THR A 259 -8.34 -3.81 25.52
CA THR A 259 -9.58 -4.22 26.17
C THR A 259 -10.83 -4.08 25.28
N GLY A 260 -10.70 -3.47 24.10
CA GLY A 260 -11.80 -3.19 23.19
C GLY A 260 -11.67 -3.88 21.84
N LYS A 261 -12.70 -3.69 21.02
CA LYS A 261 -12.67 -4.01 19.59
C LYS A 261 -12.21 -2.80 18.80
N ILE A 262 -11.53 -3.04 17.69
CA ILE A 262 -11.14 -2.03 16.71
C ILE A 262 -11.74 -2.45 15.38
N ASP A 263 -12.55 -1.60 14.78
CA ASP A 263 -13.13 -1.81 13.47
C ASP A 263 -12.81 -0.63 12.55
N ARG A 264 -11.79 -0.79 11.73
CA ARG A 264 -11.39 0.22 10.73
C ARG A 264 -11.91 -0.14 9.33
N SER A 265 -12.97 -0.91 9.24
CA SER A 265 -13.57 -1.22 7.94
C SER A 265 -14.13 0.02 7.28
N LEU A 266 -13.90 0.13 5.97
CA LEU A 266 -14.35 1.21 5.11
C LEU A 266 -15.53 0.75 4.26
N ASN A 267 -16.53 1.59 4.10
CA ASN A 267 -17.58 1.39 3.10
C ASN A 267 -17.08 1.91 1.75
N SER A 268 -16.82 1.00 0.83
CA SER A 268 -16.28 1.30 -0.50
C SER A 268 -17.34 1.18 -1.61
N SER A 269 -18.62 0.99 -1.28
CA SER A 269 -19.68 0.73 -2.25
C SER A 269 -19.84 1.86 -3.25
N ASN A 270 -19.82 3.12 -2.77
CA ASN A 270 -19.93 4.31 -3.61
C ASN A 270 -18.78 4.39 -4.64
N PHE A 271 -17.56 4.08 -4.22
CA PHE A 271 -16.40 4.06 -5.12
C PHE A 271 -16.57 3.04 -6.24
N TYR A 272 -16.86 1.78 -5.90
CA TYR A 272 -16.99 0.71 -6.91
C TYR A 272 -18.13 0.98 -7.87
N GLN A 273 -19.27 1.50 -7.38
CA GLN A 273 -20.40 1.89 -8.22
C GLN A 273 -20.02 3.01 -9.21
N LYS A 274 -19.38 4.07 -8.75
CA LYS A 274 -18.97 5.21 -9.58
C LYS A 274 -17.87 4.84 -10.58
N ALA A 275 -16.93 4.00 -10.18
CA ALA A 275 -15.85 3.55 -11.03
C ALA A 275 -16.28 2.47 -12.04
N GLY A 276 -17.47 1.89 -11.91
CA GLY A 276 -17.92 0.75 -12.72
C GLY A 276 -17.07 -0.51 -12.50
N LEU A 277 -16.51 -0.67 -11.29
CA LEU A 277 -15.62 -1.77 -10.94
C LEU A 277 -16.32 -2.74 -9.98
N THR A 278 -15.90 -4.00 -10.02
CA THR A 278 -16.33 -5.01 -9.04
C THR A 278 -15.40 -4.99 -7.83
N GLN A 279 -16.00 -5.01 -6.63
CA GLN A 279 -15.23 -5.11 -5.38
C GLN A 279 -14.52 -6.47 -5.32
N PRO A 280 -13.19 -6.51 -5.08
CA PRO A 280 -12.44 -7.77 -5.05
C PRO A 280 -12.83 -8.65 -3.87
N GLU A 281 -12.82 -9.97 -4.08
CA GLU A 281 -13.03 -10.96 -3.04
C GLU A 281 -11.69 -11.40 -2.42
N TRP A 282 -11.69 -11.67 -1.12
CA TRP A 282 -10.47 -12.04 -0.39
C TRP A 282 -9.78 -13.29 -0.95
N ASP A 283 -10.55 -14.32 -1.33
CA ASP A 283 -9.98 -15.58 -1.82
C ASP A 283 -9.26 -15.40 -3.15
N GLU A 284 -9.80 -14.56 -4.03
CA GLU A 284 -9.16 -14.20 -5.31
C GLU A 284 -7.88 -13.40 -5.07
N MET A 285 -7.93 -12.38 -4.21
CA MET A 285 -6.78 -11.56 -3.87
C MET A 285 -5.64 -12.38 -3.22
N ILE A 286 -5.97 -13.30 -2.32
CA ILE A 286 -4.99 -14.17 -1.66
C ILE A 286 -4.37 -15.14 -2.67
N LYS A 287 -5.16 -15.71 -3.58
CA LYS A 287 -4.66 -16.57 -4.67
C LYS A 287 -3.69 -15.80 -5.57
N GLU A 288 -4.03 -14.57 -5.97
CA GLU A 288 -3.11 -13.72 -6.74
C GLU A 288 -1.82 -13.44 -5.99
N LEU A 289 -1.92 -13.12 -4.69
CA LEU A 289 -0.79 -12.83 -3.82
C LEU A 289 0.15 -14.03 -3.69
N THR A 290 -0.38 -15.23 -3.54
CA THR A 290 0.44 -16.47 -3.43
C THR A 290 1.10 -16.83 -4.75
N ASN A 291 0.41 -16.66 -5.87
CA ASN A 291 1.01 -16.85 -7.21
C ASN A 291 2.17 -15.89 -7.46
N ASP A 292 2.08 -14.69 -6.91
CA ASP A 292 3.10 -13.67 -7.05
C ASP A 292 4.38 -13.95 -6.22
N LEU A 293 4.29 -14.82 -5.21
CA LEU A 293 5.41 -15.21 -4.35
C LEU A 293 6.62 -15.73 -5.16
N VAL A 294 6.38 -16.40 -6.29
CA VAL A 294 7.44 -16.88 -7.19
C VAL A 294 8.30 -15.73 -7.71
N ASN A 295 7.73 -14.57 -7.93
CA ASN A 295 8.44 -13.38 -8.41
C ASN A 295 9.37 -12.80 -7.34
N TYR A 296 8.97 -12.87 -6.06
CA TYR A 296 9.80 -12.40 -4.94
C TYR A 296 10.97 -13.32 -4.64
N ARG A 297 10.90 -14.59 -4.99
CA ARG A 297 12.01 -15.56 -4.86
C ARG A 297 13.27 -15.11 -5.59
N ARG A 298 13.11 -14.44 -6.72
CA ARG A 298 14.24 -13.97 -7.55
C ARG A 298 14.91 -12.71 -7.02
N THR A 299 14.22 -11.97 -6.13
CA THR A 299 14.64 -10.64 -5.66
C THR A 299 14.92 -10.57 -4.17
N SER A 300 14.57 -11.63 -3.40
CA SER A 300 14.81 -11.72 -1.96
C SER A 300 16.14 -12.37 -1.63
N ALA A 301 16.59 -12.23 -0.39
CA ALA A 301 17.76 -12.95 0.10
C ALA A 301 17.58 -14.46 -0.10
N PRO A 302 18.63 -15.20 -0.51
CA PRO A 302 18.55 -16.64 -0.71
C PRO A 302 18.00 -17.36 0.52
N GLY A 303 17.01 -18.24 0.34
CA GLY A 303 16.40 -19.03 1.40
C GLY A 303 15.19 -18.42 2.09
N GLN A 304 14.90 -17.13 1.94
CA GLN A 304 13.84 -16.43 2.69
C GLN A 304 12.43 -16.98 2.41
N TYR A 305 12.17 -17.50 1.22
CA TYR A 305 10.87 -18.04 0.79
C TYR A 305 10.95 -19.47 0.24
N ASP A 306 12.12 -20.09 0.23
CA ASP A 306 12.36 -21.39 -0.44
C ASP A 306 11.54 -22.53 0.15
N ASP A 307 11.43 -22.60 1.48
CA ASP A 307 10.71 -23.69 2.17
C ASP A 307 9.17 -23.66 1.92
N ILE A 308 8.62 -22.49 1.61
CA ILE A 308 7.18 -22.34 1.37
C ILE A 308 6.84 -22.80 -0.04
N ILE A 309 7.70 -22.49 -1.01
CA ILE A 309 7.45 -22.79 -2.42
C ILE A 309 7.62 -24.29 -2.70
N GLN A 310 8.53 -24.98 -1.98
CA GLN A 310 8.68 -26.43 -2.10
C GLN A 310 7.43 -27.18 -1.60
N SER A 311 6.73 -26.68 -0.58
CA SER A 311 5.51 -27.29 -0.08
C SER A 311 4.26 -27.04 -0.94
N GLY A 312 4.20 -25.94 -1.70
CA GLY A 312 3.08 -25.62 -2.59
C GLY A 312 3.12 -26.27 -3.97
N ALA A 313 4.29 -26.71 -4.43
CA ALA A 313 4.44 -27.36 -5.73
C ALA A 313 3.86 -28.80 -5.79
N HIS A 314 3.56 -29.42 -4.64
CA HIS A 314 2.98 -30.75 -4.56
C HIS A 314 1.46 -30.79 -4.43
N SER A 315 0.76 -29.64 -4.37
CA SER A 315 -0.70 -29.57 -4.26
C SER A 315 -1.46 -29.34 -5.57
N ASN A 316 -0.74 -29.24 -6.70
CA ASN A 316 -1.32 -29.04 -8.05
C ASN A 316 -0.95 -30.18 -9.03
N ALA A 317 -0.74 -31.40 -8.55
CA ALA A 317 -0.60 -32.59 -9.38
C ALA A 317 -1.82 -33.50 -9.28
#